data_d87e0ad4c6d9a29cf5314bb737694465
#
_entry.id   d87e0ad4c6d9a29cf5314bb737694465
#
_cell.length_a   1.000
_cell.length_b   1.000
_cell.length_c   1.000
_cell.angle_alpha   90.00
_cell.angle_beta   90.00
_cell.angle_gamma   90.00
#
_symmetry.space_group_name_H-M   'P 1'
#
loop_
_entity.id
_entity.type
_entity.pdbx_description
1 polymer ?
#
loop_
_entity_poly.entity_id
_entity_poly.type
_entity_poly.pdbx_seq_one_letter_code
_entity_poly.pdbx_strand_id
1 'polypeptide(L)'
;MPPLKSSSPGPLGRWLPVLAWAGIIWTLSSGWFSGERTGAVLLPLLSALFPRATPGQLDAVHTGLRQLAHFTEYLILSVLLYRALDVERRWSLRAAVLALVLAGLYAGSDELHQWWVPGRGARASDWLIDVSGAAAGQGLLAARAQRFRPRPA
;
A
#
# COMPACT_ATOMS: atom_id res chain seq x y z
N MET A 1 -35.82 -20.32 -14.16
CA MET A 1 -34.44 -20.04 -14.53
C MET A 1 -33.55 -20.43 -13.35
N PRO A 2 -32.57 -21.32 -13.48
CA PRO A 2 -31.62 -21.60 -12.40
C PRO A 2 -30.75 -20.38 -12.18
N PRO A 3 -30.39 -20.06 -10.91
CA PRO A 3 -29.53 -18.94 -10.61
C PRO A 3 -28.15 -19.17 -11.23
N LEU A 4 -27.63 -18.16 -11.95
CA LEU A 4 -26.29 -18.16 -12.48
C LEU A 4 -25.30 -18.38 -11.30
N LYS A 5 -24.63 -19.53 -11.27
CA LYS A 5 -23.52 -19.77 -10.34
C LYS A 5 -22.46 -18.73 -10.64
N SER A 6 -22.32 -17.75 -9.75
CA SER A 6 -21.15 -16.86 -9.78
C SER A 6 -19.91 -17.71 -9.55
N SER A 7 -19.21 -18.06 -10.62
CA SER A 7 -17.94 -18.77 -10.55
C SER A 7 -16.95 -17.86 -9.79
N SER A 8 -16.49 -18.31 -8.63
CA SER A 8 -15.38 -17.64 -7.94
C SER A 8 -14.18 -17.59 -8.91
N PRO A 9 -13.49 -16.44 -9.02
CA PRO A 9 -12.34 -16.33 -9.91
C PRO A 9 -11.30 -17.42 -9.58
N GLY A 10 -10.80 -18.08 -10.61
CA GLY A 10 -9.74 -19.09 -10.47
C GLY A 10 -8.48 -18.50 -9.79
N PRO A 11 -7.50 -19.34 -9.43
CA PRO A 11 -6.28 -18.89 -8.74
C PRO A 11 -5.62 -17.70 -9.44
N LEU A 12 -5.50 -17.74 -10.76
CA LEU A 12 -4.91 -16.69 -11.57
C LEU A 12 -5.66 -15.36 -11.42
N GLY A 13 -7.00 -15.39 -11.46
CA GLY A 13 -7.82 -14.17 -11.32
C GLY A 13 -7.74 -13.52 -9.94
N ARG A 14 -7.34 -14.28 -8.91
CA ARG A 14 -7.15 -13.74 -7.55
C ARG A 14 -5.79 -13.08 -7.37
N TRP A 15 -4.73 -13.61 -7.98
CA TRP A 15 -3.37 -13.10 -7.87
C TRP A 15 -3.04 -11.99 -8.86
N LEU A 16 -3.75 -11.90 -9.97
CA LEU A 16 -3.51 -10.86 -10.98
C LEU A 16 -3.57 -9.43 -10.41
N PRO A 17 -4.57 -9.04 -9.57
CA PRO A 17 -4.57 -7.71 -8.96
C PRO A 17 -3.39 -7.47 -8.02
N VAL A 18 -2.91 -8.51 -7.31
CA VAL A 18 -1.73 -8.43 -6.44
C VAL A 18 -0.48 -8.12 -7.28
N LEU A 19 -0.26 -8.90 -8.34
CA LEU A 19 0.91 -8.73 -9.21
C LEU A 19 0.88 -7.39 -9.95
N ALA A 20 -0.29 -6.97 -10.43
CA ALA A 20 -0.45 -5.67 -11.07
C ALA A 20 -0.12 -4.52 -10.10
N TRP A 21 -0.64 -4.60 -8.87
CA TRP A 21 -0.39 -3.56 -7.86
C TRP A 21 1.06 -3.56 -7.39
N ALA A 22 1.68 -4.71 -7.18
CA ALA A 22 3.10 -4.82 -6.89
C ALA A 22 3.95 -4.20 -8.01
N GLY A 23 3.61 -4.45 -9.28
CA GLY A 23 4.27 -3.80 -10.42
C GLY A 23 4.12 -2.28 -10.43
N ILE A 24 2.95 -1.75 -10.01
CA ILE A 24 2.74 -0.30 -9.84
C ILE A 24 3.66 0.24 -8.74
N ILE A 25 3.69 -0.37 -7.55
CA ILE A 25 4.59 0.03 -6.46
C ILE A 25 6.05 0.04 -6.95
N TRP A 26 6.50 -1.03 -7.59
CA TRP A 26 7.85 -1.12 -8.15
C TRP A 26 8.17 0.03 -9.11
N THR A 27 7.21 0.41 -9.96
CA THR A 27 7.36 1.53 -10.88
C THR A 27 7.45 2.86 -10.14
N LEU A 28 6.58 3.08 -9.14
CA LEU A 28 6.58 4.29 -8.31
C LEU A 28 7.85 4.39 -7.45
N SER A 29 8.44 3.25 -7.08
CA SER A 29 9.72 3.17 -6.37
C SER A 29 10.93 3.40 -7.26
N SER A 30 10.76 3.50 -8.57
CA SER A 30 11.84 3.80 -9.52
C SER A 30 12.34 5.25 -9.41
N GLY A 31 13.48 5.56 -10.04
CA GLY A 31 14.06 6.91 -10.07
C GLY A 31 13.18 7.98 -10.73
N TRP A 32 12.17 7.57 -11.52
CA TRP A 32 11.22 8.50 -12.14
C TRP A 32 10.36 9.24 -11.11
N PHE A 33 10.08 8.61 -9.97
CA PHE A 33 9.28 9.15 -8.87
C PHE A 33 10.14 9.42 -7.62
N SER A 34 11.45 9.68 -7.79
CA SER A 34 12.33 10.06 -6.68
C SER A 34 11.84 11.34 -6.00
N GLY A 35 12.22 11.54 -4.73
CA GLY A 35 11.87 12.75 -3.97
C GLY A 35 12.32 14.03 -4.64
N GLU A 36 13.48 14.00 -5.29
CA GLU A 36 14.02 15.12 -6.05
C GLU A 36 13.13 15.47 -7.24
N ARG A 37 12.75 14.48 -8.06
CA ARG A 37 11.90 14.70 -9.24
C ARG A 37 10.47 15.10 -8.88
N THR A 38 9.88 14.44 -7.91
CA THR A 38 8.54 14.81 -7.43
C THR A 38 8.54 16.18 -6.75
N GLY A 39 9.62 16.52 -6.03
CA GLY A 39 9.82 17.84 -5.43
C GLY A 39 9.95 18.93 -6.48
N ALA A 40 10.68 18.69 -7.59
CA ALA A 40 10.82 19.65 -8.67
C ALA A 40 9.47 20.08 -9.30
N VAL A 41 8.46 19.22 -9.23
CA VAL A 41 7.10 19.53 -9.72
C VAL A 41 6.19 20.03 -8.61
N LEU A 42 6.20 19.37 -7.44
CA LEU A 42 5.25 19.66 -6.36
C LEU A 42 5.60 20.92 -5.58
N LEU A 43 6.88 21.21 -5.34
CA LEU A 43 7.27 22.38 -4.52
C LEU A 43 6.87 23.73 -5.17
N PRO A 44 7.07 23.95 -6.49
CA PRO A 44 6.56 25.15 -7.14
C PRO A 44 5.02 25.27 -7.07
N LEU A 45 4.29 24.16 -7.24
CA LEU A 45 2.83 24.15 -7.13
C LEU A 45 2.40 24.47 -5.69
N LEU A 46 3.02 23.86 -4.70
CA LEU A 46 2.74 24.13 -3.28
C LEU A 46 3.05 25.58 -2.92
N SER A 47 4.16 26.15 -3.43
CA SER A 47 4.51 27.56 -3.18
C SER A 47 3.50 28.53 -3.81
N ALA A 48 2.94 28.19 -4.98
CA ALA A 48 1.88 28.99 -5.60
C ALA A 48 0.55 28.92 -4.81
N LEU A 49 0.22 27.73 -4.26
CA LEU A 49 -1.00 27.56 -3.46
C LEU A 49 -0.86 28.13 -2.04
N PHE A 50 0.35 28.12 -1.49
CA PHE A 50 0.65 28.57 -0.12
C PHE A 50 1.77 29.63 -0.11
N PRO A 51 1.54 30.85 -0.65
CA PRO A 51 2.59 31.85 -0.83
C PRO A 51 3.19 32.40 0.46
N ARG A 52 2.58 32.11 1.61
CA ARG A 52 3.08 32.51 2.95
C ARG A 52 3.84 31.39 3.66
N ALA A 53 3.89 30.16 3.08
CA ALA A 53 4.60 29.05 3.67
C ALA A 53 6.11 29.20 3.50
N THR A 54 6.86 28.85 4.52
CA THR A 54 8.33 28.79 4.43
C THR A 54 8.77 27.59 3.59
N PRO A 55 9.98 27.62 2.99
CA PRO A 55 10.51 26.46 2.26
C PRO A 55 10.49 25.17 3.08
N GLY A 56 10.82 25.23 4.38
CA GLY A 56 10.78 24.07 5.27
C GLY A 56 9.37 23.52 5.49
N GLN A 57 8.34 24.39 5.52
CA GLN A 57 6.94 23.93 5.60
C GLN A 57 6.50 23.23 4.29
N LEU A 58 6.90 23.76 3.15
CA LEU A 58 6.60 23.15 1.86
C LEU A 58 7.27 21.78 1.71
N ASP A 59 8.53 21.65 2.14
CA ASP A 59 9.26 20.40 2.14
C ASP A 59 8.65 19.37 3.10
N ALA A 60 8.20 19.80 4.28
CA ALA A 60 7.47 18.94 5.21
C ALA A 60 6.16 18.40 4.62
N VAL A 61 5.39 19.25 3.91
CA VAL A 61 4.18 18.83 3.20
C VAL A 61 4.52 17.83 2.09
N HIS A 62 5.52 18.11 1.27
CA HIS A 62 5.97 17.20 0.22
C HIS A 62 6.39 15.83 0.79
N THR A 63 7.18 15.82 1.86
CA THR A 63 7.60 14.60 2.55
C THR A 63 6.38 13.83 3.10
N GLY A 64 5.44 14.53 3.74
CA GLY A 64 4.21 13.94 4.26
C GLY A 64 3.34 13.30 3.17
N LEU A 65 3.22 13.94 2.00
CA LEU A 65 2.50 13.39 0.86
C LEU A 65 3.15 12.10 0.33
N ARG A 66 4.48 12.05 0.30
CA ARG A 66 5.21 10.83 -0.06
C ARG A 66 4.98 9.71 0.94
N GLN A 67 5.06 9.99 2.23
CA GLN A 67 4.80 9.02 3.28
C GLN A 67 3.36 8.50 3.23
N LEU A 68 2.38 9.37 2.94
CA LEU A 68 0.98 8.98 2.76
C LEU A 68 0.80 8.09 1.52
N ALA A 69 1.52 8.35 0.43
CA ALA A 69 1.51 7.49 -0.74
C ALA A 69 2.02 6.08 -0.40
N HIS A 70 3.20 5.96 0.20
CA HIS A 70 3.76 4.69 0.67
C HIS A 70 2.79 3.93 1.59
N PHE A 71 2.27 4.58 2.62
CA PHE A 71 1.27 4.01 3.52
C PHE A 71 0.06 3.45 2.75
N THR A 72 -0.47 4.21 1.80
CA THR A 72 -1.65 3.83 1.02
C THR A 72 -1.35 2.68 0.06
N GLU A 73 -0.19 2.69 -0.59
CA GLU A 73 0.26 1.63 -1.49
C GLU A 73 0.30 0.28 -0.78
N TYR A 74 0.89 0.23 0.40
CA TYR A 74 1.00 -1.01 1.18
C TYR A 74 -0.29 -1.40 1.90
N LEU A 75 -1.15 -0.44 2.25
CA LEU A 75 -2.50 -0.72 2.71
C LEU A 75 -3.28 -1.48 1.63
N ILE A 76 -3.26 -0.99 0.39
CA ILE A 76 -3.95 -1.64 -0.74
C ILE A 76 -3.33 -3.00 -1.04
N LEU A 77 -1.99 -3.11 -1.10
CA LEU A 77 -1.29 -4.37 -1.33
C LEU A 77 -1.70 -5.43 -0.31
N SER A 78 -1.71 -5.08 0.96
CA SER A 78 -2.07 -5.97 2.06
C SER A 78 -3.51 -6.47 1.95
N VAL A 79 -4.46 -5.61 1.57
CA VAL A 79 -5.86 -5.98 1.32
C VAL A 79 -5.98 -6.92 0.11
N LEU A 80 -5.23 -6.67 -0.96
CA LEU A 80 -5.22 -7.53 -2.15
C LEU A 80 -4.62 -8.90 -1.85
N LEU A 81 -3.51 -8.95 -1.11
CA LEU A 81 -2.89 -10.19 -0.64
C LEU A 81 -3.86 -11.01 0.22
N TYR A 82 -4.53 -10.38 1.18
CA TYR A 82 -5.54 -11.04 2.00
C TYR A 82 -6.63 -11.68 1.12
N ARG A 83 -7.17 -10.94 0.17
CA ARG A 83 -8.22 -11.44 -0.75
C ARG A 83 -7.75 -12.59 -1.65
N ALA A 84 -6.47 -12.60 -2.02
CA ALA A 84 -5.90 -13.68 -2.80
C ALA A 84 -5.70 -14.96 -1.98
N LEU A 85 -5.36 -14.82 -0.70
CA LEU A 85 -5.13 -15.92 0.24
C LEU A 85 -6.42 -16.49 0.84
N ASP A 86 -7.43 -15.64 1.09
CA ASP A 86 -8.69 -16.04 1.73
C ASP A 86 -9.70 -16.55 0.70
N VAL A 87 -9.69 -17.87 0.50
CA VAL A 87 -10.57 -18.57 -0.47
C VAL A 87 -12.02 -18.66 0.04
N GLU A 88 -12.19 -18.76 1.36
CA GLU A 88 -13.49 -19.05 1.99
C GLU A 88 -14.32 -17.77 2.28
N ARG A 89 -13.76 -16.60 2.01
CA ARG A 89 -14.38 -15.29 2.28
C ARG A 89 -14.83 -15.06 3.73
N ARG A 90 -14.37 -15.90 4.66
CA ARG A 90 -14.51 -15.69 6.11
C ARG A 90 -13.22 -15.11 6.65
N TRP A 91 -13.32 -14.06 7.47
CA TRP A 91 -12.11 -13.46 8.03
C TRP A 91 -11.27 -14.51 8.77
N SER A 92 -10.02 -14.61 8.37
CA SER A 92 -9.04 -15.58 8.86
C SER A 92 -7.81 -14.85 9.37
N LEU A 93 -7.49 -15.03 10.67
CA LEU A 93 -6.27 -14.47 11.25
C LEU A 93 -5.02 -14.99 10.55
N ARG A 94 -5.01 -16.27 10.15
CA ARG A 94 -3.89 -16.88 9.42
C ARG A 94 -3.65 -16.16 8.08
N ALA A 95 -4.71 -15.91 7.31
CA ALA A 95 -4.59 -15.19 6.05
C ALA A 95 -4.14 -13.73 6.27
N ALA A 96 -4.63 -13.08 7.34
CA ALA A 96 -4.22 -11.72 7.70
C ALA A 96 -2.73 -11.64 8.07
N VAL A 97 -2.23 -12.56 8.88
CA VAL A 97 -0.81 -12.62 9.24
C VAL A 97 0.06 -12.91 8.02
N LEU A 98 -0.33 -13.86 7.17
CA LEU A 98 0.40 -14.16 5.94
C LEU A 98 0.43 -12.95 4.98
N ALA A 99 -0.69 -12.26 4.81
CA ALA A 99 -0.76 -11.05 3.99
C ALA A 99 0.17 -9.94 4.54
N LEU A 100 0.19 -9.75 5.86
CA LEU A 100 1.07 -8.78 6.51
C LEU A 100 2.55 -9.16 6.34
N VAL A 101 2.90 -10.42 6.54
CA VAL A 101 4.29 -10.91 6.33
C VAL A 101 4.73 -10.72 4.89
N LEU A 102 3.90 -11.10 3.92
CA LEU A 102 4.22 -10.93 2.49
C LEU A 102 4.35 -9.46 2.11
N ALA A 103 3.47 -8.58 2.60
CA ALA A 103 3.57 -7.15 2.37
C ALA A 103 4.85 -6.57 2.99
N GLY A 104 5.22 -6.97 4.21
CA GLY A 104 6.44 -6.53 4.89
C GLY A 104 7.72 -7.01 4.20
N LEU A 105 7.73 -8.23 3.67
CA LEU A 105 8.85 -8.75 2.87
C LEU A 105 8.97 -7.99 1.53
N TYR A 106 7.84 -7.68 0.89
CA TYR A 106 7.83 -6.90 -0.33
C TYR A 106 8.31 -5.46 -0.07
N ALA A 107 7.88 -4.82 1.03
CA ALA A 107 8.39 -3.52 1.47
C ALA A 107 9.90 -3.55 1.69
N GLY A 108 10.44 -4.58 2.33
CA GLY A 108 11.89 -4.76 2.49
C GLY A 108 12.63 -4.89 1.16
N SER A 109 12.05 -5.62 0.19
CA SER A 109 12.61 -5.73 -1.16
C SER A 109 12.56 -4.40 -1.93
N ASP A 110 11.51 -3.60 -1.70
CA ASP A 110 11.36 -2.28 -2.31
C ASP A 110 12.40 -1.29 -1.76
N GLU A 111 12.63 -1.27 -0.44
CA GLU A 111 13.70 -0.49 0.18
C GLU A 111 15.09 -0.90 -0.33
N LEU A 112 15.32 -2.20 -0.48
CA LEU A 112 16.56 -2.70 -1.05
C LEU A 112 16.73 -2.27 -2.51
N HIS A 113 15.66 -2.27 -3.31
CA HIS A 113 15.66 -1.74 -4.67
C HIS A 113 15.99 -0.25 -4.67
N GLN A 114 15.36 0.54 -3.79
CA GLN A 114 15.59 1.98 -3.70
C GLN A 114 17.04 2.32 -3.34
N TRP A 115 17.73 1.48 -2.60
CA TRP A 115 19.16 1.67 -2.32
C TRP A 115 20.01 1.69 -3.58
N TRP A 116 19.65 0.92 -4.60
CA TRP A 116 20.35 0.86 -5.88
C TRP A 116 19.93 1.96 -6.87
N VAL A 117 18.87 2.70 -6.56
CA VAL A 117 18.34 3.73 -7.45
C VAL A 117 19.01 5.09 -7.16
N PRO A 118 19.69 5.73 -8.15
CA PRO A 118 20.25 7.07 -7.97
C PRO A 118 19.21 8.10 -7.54
N GLY A 119 19.54 8.92 -6.55
CA GLY A 119 18.63 9.94 -6.01
C GLY A 119 17.58 9.41 -5.03
N ARG A 120 17.65 8.11 -4.65
CA ARG A 120 16.89 7.51 -3.56
C ARG A 120 17.84 6.93 -2.52
N GLY A 121 17.36 6.78 -1.28
CA GLY A 121 18.08 6.11 -0.21
C GLY A 121 17.11 5.26 0.59
N ALA A 122 17.48 4.02 0.89
CA ALA A 122 16.72 3.16 1.79
C ALA A 122 16.68 3.75 3.20
N ARG A 123 15.50 3.80 3.79
CA ARG A 123 15.28 4.29 5.15
C ARG A 123 14.41 3.32 5.93
N ALA A 124 14.88 2.89 7.08
CA ALA A 124 14.08 2.04 7.96
C ALA A 124 12.75 2.69 8.35
N SER A 125 12.66 4.03 8.38
CA SER A 125 11.42 4.78 8.60
C SER A 125 10.39 4.53 7.50
N ASP A 126 10.82 4.44 6.26
CA ASP A 126 9.94 4.27 5.11
C ASP A 126 9.38 2.84 5.12
N TRP A 127 10.21 1.84 5.39
CA TRP A 127 9.76 0.48 5.65
C TRP A 127 8.73 0.38 6.80
N LEU A 128 8.93 1.11 7.89
CA LEU A 128 7.96 1.14 9.00
C LEU A 128 6.61 1.75 8.58
N ILE A 129 6.63 2.79 7.75
CA ILE A 129 5.42 3.40 7.18
C ILE A 129 4.67 2.38 6.31
N ASP A 130 5.38 1.66 5.44
CA ASP A 130 4.83 0.62 4.57
C ASP A 130 4.16 -0.50 5.37
N VAL A 131 4.86 -1.03 6.37
CA VAL A 131 4.32 -2.07 7.26
C VAL A 131 3.13 -1.56 8.07
N SER A 132 3.14 -0.28 8.50
CA SER A 132 2.00 0.32 9.21
C SER A 132 0.78 0.47 8.30
N GLY A 133 0.97 0.82 7.03
CA GLY A 133 -0.08 0.82 6.01
C GLY A 133 -0.66 -0.58 5.81
N ALA A 134 0.21 -1.59 5.67
CA ALA A 134 -0.22 -2.98 5.55
C ALA A 134 -1.02 -3.45 6.78
N ALA A 135 -0.58 -3.11 7.99
CA ALA A 135 -1.29 -3.43 9.23
C ALA A 135 -2.65 -2.74 9.32
N ALA A 136 -2.73 -1.47 8.91
CA ALA A 136 -3.99 -0.72 8.83
C ALA A 136 -4.99 -1.41 7.88
N GLY A 137 -4.54 -1.91 6.73
CA GLY A 137 -5.35 -2.68 5.79
C GLY A 137 -5.97 -3.93 6.44
N GLN A 138 -5.18 -4.69 7.22
CA GLN A 138 -5.68 -5.86 7.96
C GLN A 138 -6.64 -5.46 9.08
N GLY A 139 -6.37 -4.35 9.78
CA GLY A 139 -7.26 -3.81 10.81
C GLY A 139 -8.64 -3.43 10.25
N LEU A 140 -8.68 -2.79 9.08
CA LEU A 140 -9.92 -2.45 8.38
C LEU A 140 -10.73 -3.70 8.00
N LEU A 141 -10.06 -4.75 7.50
CA LEU A 141 -10.71 -6.02 7.16
C LEU A 141 -11.28 -6.71 8.39
N ALA A 142 -10.53 -6.75 9.49
CA ALA A 142 -10.96 -7.33 10.76
C ALA A 142 -12.17 -6.58 11.35
N ALA A 143 -12.13 -5.25 11.36
CA ALA A 143 -13.23 -4.40 11.85
C ALA A 143 -14.50 -4.60 11.01
N ARG A 144 -14.35 -4.69 9.67
CA ARG A 144 -15.47 -5.00 8.78
C ARG A 144 -16.07 -6.37 9.09
N ALA A 145 -15.24 -7.39 9.29
CA ALA A 145 -15.71 -8.74 9.59
C ALA A 145 -16.49 -8.82 10.91
N GLN A 146 -16.10 -8.05 11.92
CA GLN A 146 -16.80 -7.97 13.19
C GLN A 146 -18.18 -7.31 13.07
N ARG A 147 -18.31 -6.27 12.24
CA ARG A 147 -19.58 -5.56 12.01
C ARG A 147 -20.66 -6.43 11.36
N PHE A 148 -20.25 -7.41 10.57
CA PHE A 148 -21.17 -8.29 9.82
C PHE A 148 -21.30 -9.69 10.44
N ARG A 149 -20.80 -9.91 11.67
CA ARG A 149 -21.10 -11.15 12.42
C ARG A 149 -22.57 -11.14 12.83
N PRO A 150 -23.33 -12.24 12.55
CA PRO A 150 -24.68 -12.38 13.12
C PRO A 150 -24.58 -12.28 14.65
N ARG A 151 -25.46 -11.49 15.28
CA ARG A 151 -25.57 -11.51 16.74
C ARG A 151 -25.98 -12.91 17.17
N PRO A 152 -25.34 -13.52 18.19
CA PRO A 152 -25.85 -14.75 18.76
C PRO A 152 -27.26 -14.49 19.27
N ALA A 153 -28.18 -15.43 18.94
CA ALA A 153 -29.56 -15.41 19.41
C ALA A 153 -29.62 -15.61 20.93
#